data_bc2492deb0c94f76370b37e9e566cd3f
#
_entry.id   bc2492deb0c94f76370b37e9e566cd3f
#
_cell.length_a   1.000
_cell.length_b   1.000
_cell.length_c   1.000
_cell.angle_alpha   90.00
_cell.angle_beta   90.00
_cell.angle_gamma   90.00
#
_symmetry.space_group_name_H-M   'P 1'
#
loop_
_entity.id
_entity.type
_entity.pdbx_description
1 polymer ?
#
loop_
_entity_poly.entity_id
_entity_poly.type
_entity_poly.pdbx_seq_one_letter_code
_entity_poly.pdbx_strand_id
1 'polypeptide(L)'
;MVSLRGVSKVFPNGNLVLRDVDLEVRRGEFVFVTGVSGAGKSTLLRLLYGADQATQGTVMVDRVCLFSSEGHRPYRIPPRPLAMLRRRLGVVFQDYRLLANRTLAENVAFVLRAQGLSPAEIRRRIGPTLKMVGLTEKRDRFPHELSGGEQQRLSLARAIVNMPVLLLADEPTGNLDPENSLLVLQILERLNSFGVTIMMTSHDPYLVERAGHRVVRVEGGRLYDMR
;
A
#
# COMPACT_ATOMS: atom_id res chain seq x y z
N MET A 1 12.69 7.21 1.87
CA MET A 1 11.65 6.66 0.97
C MET A 1 10.39 7.48 1.06
N VAL A 2 9.83 7.65 2.24
CA VAL A 2 8.71 8.54 2.54
C VAL A 2 9.21 9.65 3.46
N SER A 3 8.79 10.90 3.24
CA SER A 3 9.03 12.03 4.16
C SER A 3 7.78 12.89 4.23
N LEU A 4 7.26 13.02 5.43
CA LEU A 4 6.17 13.92 5.79
C LEU A 4 6.72 14.95 6.75
N ARG A 5 6.40 16.24 6.53
CA ARG A 5 6.84 17.35 7.39
C ARG A 5 5.66 18.28 7.67
N GLY A 6 5.25 18.39 8.93
CA GLY A 6 4.16 19.22 9.39
C GLY A 6 2.84 18.95 8.66
N VAL A 7 2.58 17.69 8.27
CA VAL A 7 1.45 17.35 7.40
C VAL A 7 0.14 17.37 8.17
N SER A 8 -0.81 18.18 7.70
CA SER A 8 -2.18 18.19 8.20
C SER A 8 -3.18 17.89 7.08
N LYS A 9 -4.27 17.19 7.43
CA LYS A 9 -5.37 16.89 6.51
C LYS A 9 -6.70 17.26 7.14
N VAL A 10 -7.35 18.25 6.53
CA VAL A 10 -8.74 18.64 6.81
C VAL A 10 -9.58 18.27 5.59
N PHE A 11 -10.70 17.59 5.79
CA PHE A 11 -11.68 17.33 4.74
C PHE A 11 -12.62 18.52 4.53
N PRO A 12 -13.34 18.61 3.37
CA PRO A 12 -14.24 19.73 3.08
C PRO A 12 -15.35 19.97 4.12
N ASN A 13 -15.73 18.95 4.87
CA ASN A 13 -16.70 19.02 5.97
C ASN A 13 -16.10 19.57 7.28
N GLY A 14 -14.86 20.07 7.26
CA GLY A 14 -14.16 20.60 8.42
C GLY A 14 -13.50 19.54 9.33
N ASN A 15 -13.63 18.27 9.03
CA ASN A 15 -13.04 17.20 9.84
C ASN A 15 -11.51 17.18 9.69
N LEU A 16 -10.79 17.47 10.79
CA LEU A 16 -9.35 17.39 10.89
C LEU A 16 -8.95 15.93 11.23
N VAL A 17 -8.37 15.22 10.27
CA VAL A 17 -8.03 13.80 10.40
C VAL A 17 -6.55 13.56 10.70
N LEU A 18 -5.66 14.39 10.14
CA LEU A 18 -4.23 14.37 10.46
C LEU A 18 -3.79 15.77 10.87
N ARG A 19 -2.99 15.86 11.94
CA ARG A 19 -2.57 17.12 12.55
C ARG A 19 -1.07 17.12 12.74
N ASP A 20 -0.38 18.01 12.03
CA ASP A 20 1.06 18.30 12.21
C ASP A 20 1.90 17.02 12.28
N VAL A 21 1.78 16.20 11.24
CA VAL A 21 2.38 14.87 11.16
C VAL A 21 3.75 14.94 10.55
N ASP A 22 4.76 14.45 11.28
CA ASP A 22 6.11 14.19 10.80
C ASP A 22 6.35 12.68 10.73
N LEU A 23 6.92 12.22 9.63
CA LEU A 23 7.27 10.81 9.44
C LEU A 23 8.39 10.66 8.41
N GLU A 24 9.41 9.92 8.78
CA GLU A 24 10.45 9.48 7.85
C GLU A 24 10.47 7.95 7.76
N VAL A 25 10.38 7.41 6.54
CA VAL A 25 10.55 5.98 6.27
C VAL A 25 11.71 5.79 5.30
N ARG A 26 12.67 4.96 5.69
CA ARG A 26 13.86 4.65 4.87
C ARG A 26 13.54 3.64 3.78
N ARG A 27 14.39 3.53 2.77
CA ARG A 27 14.26 2.47 1.76
C ARG A 27 14.52 1.10 2.39
N GLY A 28 13.70 0.11 2.01
CA GLY A 28 13.77 -1.26 2.55
C GLY A 28 13.24 -1.40 3.97
N GLU A 29 12.70 -0.33 4.57
CA GLU A 29 12.10 -0.40 5.90
C GLU A 29 10.68 -0.99 5.83
N PHE A 30 10.31 -1.79 6.84
CA PHE A 30 8.95 -2.24 7.06
C PHE A 30 8.37 -1.48 8.27
N VAL A 31 7.28 -0.75 8.05
CA VAL A 31 6.64 0.07 9.09
C VAL A 31 5.17 -0.33 9.23
N PHE A 32 4.77 -0.67 10.44
CA PHE A 32 3.36 -0.78 10.81
C PHE A 32 2.78 0.58 11.19
N VAL A 33 1.60 0.88 10.67
CA VAL A 33 0.81 2.04 11.05
C VAL A 33 -0.40 1.54 11.84
N THR A 34 -0.41 1.75 13.15
CA THR A 34 -1.45 1.26 14.07
C THR A 34 -2.35 2.41 14.54
N GLY A 35 -3.43 2.08 15.22
CA GLY A 35 -4.39 3.04 15.76
C GLY A 35 -5.82 2.55 15.64
N VAL A 36 -6.73 3.15 16.40
CA VAL A 36 -8.16 2.79 16.38
C VAL A 36 -8.80 3.02 15.00
N SER A 37 -9.96 2.39 14.77
CA SER A 37 -10.72 2.65 13.54
C SER A 37 -11.06 4.16 13.45
N GLY A 38 -10.94 4.72 12.25
CA GLY A 38 -11.15 6.16 12.03
C GLY A 38 -10.01 7.09 12.47
N ALA A 39 -8.91 6.58 13.04
CA ALA A 39 -7.77 7.41 13.48
C ALA A 39 -7.04 8.18 12.35
N GLY A 40 -7.26 7.81 11.09
CA GLY A 40 -6.60 8.44 9.93
C GLY A 40 -5.56 7.58 9.23
N LYS A 41 -5.42 6.28 9.59
CA LYS A 41 -4.44 5.35 8.98
C LYS A 41 -4.56 5.27 7.46
N SER A 42 -5.76 4.96 6.95
CA SER A 42 -6.02 4.91 5.51
C SER A 42 -5.85 6.27 4.83
N THR A 43 -6.19 7.37 5.51
CA THR A 43 -5.95 8.73 5.01
C THR A 43 -4.45 8.98 4.84
N LEU A 44 -3.64 8.59 5.83
CA LEU A 44 -2.18 8.67 5.74
C LEU A 44 -1.65 7.94 4.50
N LEU A 45 -2.06 6.67 4.29
CA LEU A 45 -1.64 5.94 3.09
C LEU A 45 -2.13 6.62 1.80
N ARG A 46 -3.37 7.15 1.75
CA ARG A 46 -3.94 7.83 0.59
C ARG A 46 -3.16 9.08 0.18
N LEU A 47 -2.58 9.80 1.13
CA LEU A 47 -1.67 10.91 0.85
C LEU A 47 -0.40 10.42 0.12
N LEU A 48 0.14 9.25 0.50
CA LEU A 48 1.40 8.72 -0.04
C LEU A 48 1.31 8.23 -1.49
N TYR A 49 0.14 7.81 -1.97
CA TYR A 49 -0.04 7.50 -3.40
C TYR A 49 -0.85 8.57 -4.14
N GLY A 50 -1.08 9.72 -3.49
CA GLY A 50 -1.71 10.89 -4.09
C GLY A 50 -3.20 10.70 -4.43
N ALA A 51 -3.92 9.78 -3.74
CA ALA A 51 -5.38 9.68 -3.85
C ALA A 51 -6.07 10.82 -3.12
N ASP A 52 -5.46 11.28 -2.04
CA ASP A 52 -5.84 12.51 -1.34
C ASP A 52 -4.68 13.51 -1.36
N GLN A 53 -4.98 14.77 -1.06
CA GLN A 53 -4.00 15.84 -0.92
C GLN A 53 -3.98 16.32 0.53
N ALA A 54 -2.79 16.62 1.05
CA ALA A 54 -2.64 17.31 2.32
C ALA A 54 -3.23 18.72 2.24
N THR A 55 -3.58 19.29 3.40
CA THR A 55 -4.03 20.68 3.53
C THR A 55 -2.87 21.59 3.89
N GLN A 56 -1.90 21.08 4.66
CA GLN A 56 -0.68 21.77 5.07
C GLN A 56 0.51 20.82 5.10
N GLY A 57 1.72 21.36 5.16
CA GLY A 57 2.97 20.63 5.27
C GLY A 57 3.52 20.18 3.91
N THR A 58 4.41 19.20 3.93
CA THR A 58 5.09 18.67 2.73
C THR A 58 5.01 17.14 2.72
N VAL A 59 4.58 16.57 1.59
CA VAL A 59 4.48 15.13 1.33
C VAL A 59 5.45 14.75 0.22
N MET A 60 6.44 13.91 0.53
CA MET A 60 7.39 13.39 -0.45
C MET A 60 7.40 11.85 -0.44
N VAL A 61 7.39 11.24 -1.62
CA VAL A 61 7.50 9.79 -1.80
C VAL A 61 8.50 9.51 -2.92
N ASP A 62 9.49 8.67 -2.64
CA ASP A 62 10.53 8.28 -3.57
C ASP A 62 11.20 9.48 -4.29
N ARG A 63 11.53 10.51 -3.51
CA ARG A 63 12.11 11.81 -3.95
C ARG A 63 11.17 12.66 -4.82
N VAL A 64 9.89 12.27 -4.95
CA VAL A 64 8.87 13.04 -5.68
C VAL A 64 8.02 13.80 -4.66
N CYS A 65 7.93 15.13 -4.79
CA CYS A 65 7.03 15.95 -4.00
C CYS A 65 5.60 15.77 -4.55
N LEU A 66 4.68 15.30 -3.70
CA LEU A 66 3.26 15.17 -4.04
C LEU A 66 2.49 16.45 -3.69
N PHE A 67 2.87 17.05 -2.57
CA PHE A 67 2.26 18.26 -2.06
C PHE A 67 3.26 19.03 -1.20
N SER A 68 3.22 20.36 -1.28
CA SER A 68 3.89 21.25 -0.33
C SER A 68 3.08 22.54 -0.16
N SER A 69 2.90 22.97 1.08
CA SER A 69 2.35 24.28 1.41
C SER A 69 3.42 25.34 1.68
N GLU A 70 4.69 24.98 1.54
CA GLU A 70 5.80 25.92 1.64
C GLU A 70 5.80 26.86 0.44
N GLY A 71 5.92 28.18 0.69
CA GLY A 71 5.91 29.23 -0.33
C GLY A 71 4.58 29.95 -0.50
N HIS A 72 4.52 30.88 -1.48
CA HIS A 72 3.34 31.75 -1.69
C HIS A 72 2.08 31.03 -2.20
N ARG A 73 2.24 29.88 -2.85
CA ARG A 73 1.13 29.05 -3.34
C ARG A 73 1.42 27.56 -3.08
N PRO A 74 0.44 26.79 -2.63
CA PRO A 74 0.63 25.35 -2.45
C PRO A 74 0.99 24.66 -3.75
N TYR A 75 2.07 23.86 -3.73
CA TYR A 75 2.43 22.97 -4.83
C TYR A 75 1.56 21.69 -4.76
N ARG A 76 1.10 21.25 -5.92
CA ARG A 76 0.40 19.99 -6.11
C ARG A 76 1.01 19.26 -7.31
N ILE A 77 1.32 17.99 -7.14
CA ILE A 77 1.90 17.19 -8.21
C ILE A 77 0.97 17.15 -9.44
N PRO A 78 1.49 17.42 -10.65
CA PRO A 78 0.71 17.28 -11.87
C PRO A 78 0.32 15.82 -12.17
N PRO A 79 -0.77 15.58 -12.96
CA PRO A 79 -1.26 14.23 -13.24
C PRO A 79 -0.25 13.27 -13.87
N ARG A 80 0.58 13.74 -14.80
CA ARG A 80 1.60 12.89 -15.48
C ARG A 80 2.69 12.41 -14.53
N PRO A 81 3.41 13.24 -13.76
CA PRO A 81 4.37 12.80 -12.75
C PRO A 81 3.72 11.89 -11.69
N LEU A 82 2.49 12.18 -11.26
CA LEU A 82 1.75 11.32 -10.32
C LEU A 82 1.50 9.92 -10.90
N ALA A 83 1.08 9.83 -12.16
CA ALA A 83 0.90 8.54 -12.83
C ALA A 83 2.22 7.76 -12.95
N MET A 84 3.34 8.43 -13.21
CA MET A 84 4.66 7.80 -13.24
C MET A 84 5.07 7.28 -11.86
N LEU A 85 4.84 8.05 -10.80
CA LEU A 85 5.09 7.60 -9.43
C LEU A 85 4.24 6.36 -9.10
N ARG A 86 2.92 6.41 -9.35
CA ARG A 86 1.99 5.30 -9.06
C ARG A 86 2.39 3.98 -9.74
N ARG A 87 3.04 4.01 -10.91
CA ARG A 87 3.57 2.81 -11.57
C ARG A 87 4.69 2.12 -10.80
N ARG A 88 5.35 2.84 -9.90
CA ARG A 88 6.44 2.36 -9.05
C ARG A 88 5.97 1.97 -7.65
N LEU A 89 4.70 2.24 -7.32
CA LEU A 89 4.08 1.89 -6.06
C LEU A 89 3.20 0.65 -6.21
N GLY A 90 3.13 -0.16 -5.16
CA GLY A 90 2.10 -1.17 -4.99
C GLY A 90 1.09 -0.69 -3.95
N VAL A 91 -0.20 -0.91 -4.20
CA VAL A 91 -1.24 -0.60 -3.21
C VAL A 91 -2.15 -1.81 -3.06
N VAL A 92 -2.29 -2.27 -1.81
CA VAL A 92 -3.22 -3.33 -1.42
C VAL A 92 -4.34 -2.66 -0.64
N PHE A 93 -5.58 -2.90 -1.06
CA PHE A 93 -6.79 -2.33 -0.47
C PHE A 93 -7.47 -3.35 0.43
N GLN A 94 -8.17 -2.88 1.44
CA GLN A 94 -8.96 -3.71 2.35
C GLN A 94 -10.10 -4.47 1.62
N ASP A 95 -10.69 -3.84 0.58
CA ASP A 95 -11.79 -4.36 -0.23
C ASP A 95 -11.34 -5.13 -1.49
N TYR A 96 -10.10 -5.60 -1.53
CA TYR A 96 -9.42 -6.37 -2.58
C TYR A 96 -9.40 -5.69 -3.96
N ARG A 97 -10.44 -5.03 -4.41
CA ARG A 97 -10.64 -4.35 -5.72
C ARG A 97 -10.32 -5.23 -6.91
N LEU A 98 -10.70 -6.50 -6.86
CA LEU A 98 -10.45 -7.45 -7.94
C LEU A 98 -11.37 -7.18 -9.13
N LEU A 99 -10.87 -7.53 -10.32
CA LEU A 99 -11.65 -7.52 -11.54
C LEU A 99 -12.47 -8.83 -11.60
N ALA A 100 -13.75 -8.77 -11.20
CA ALA A 100 -14.60 -9.95 -11.01
C ALA A 100 -14.75 -10.81 -12.28
N ASN A 101 -14.79 -10.17 -13.46
CA ASN A 101 -14.96 -10.82 -14.75
C ASN A 101 -13.62 -11.16 -15.44
N ARG A 102 -12.55 -11.30 -14.69
CA ARG A 102 -11.21 -11.64 -15.16
C ARG A 102 -10.62 -12.76 -14.32
N THR A 103 -9.90 -13.68 -14.96
CA THR A 103 -9.17 -14.74 -14.26
C THR A 103 -8.07 -14.16 -13.37
N LEU A 104 -7.46 -14.99 -12.53
CA LEU A 104 -6.32 -14.57 -11.70
C LEU A 104 -5.17 -14.07 -12.58
N ALA A 105 -4.84 -14.81 -13.62
CA ALA A 105 -3.80 -14.41 -14.58
C ALA A 105 -4.12 -13.07 -15.24
N GLU A 106 -5.37 -12.85 -15.63
CA GLU A 106 -5.80 -11.60 -16.24
C GLU A 106 -5.83 -10.42 -15.26
N ASN A 107 -6.18 -10.66 -13.99
CA ASN A 107 -6.08 -9.65 -12.92
C ASN A 107 -4.65 -9.15 -12.76
N VAL A 108 -3.67 -10.06 -12.72
CA VAL A 108 -2.25 -9.70 -12.65
C VAL A 108 -1.79 -9.03 -13.96
N ALA A 109 -2.18 -9.58 -15.12
CA ALA A 109 -1.83 -9.03 -16.42
C ALA A 109 -2.35 -7.62 -16.65
N PHE A 110 -3.49 -7.26 -16.06
CA PHE A 110 -4.10 -5.93 -16.19
C PHE A 110 -3.14 -4.82 -15.77
N VAL A 111 -2.46 -5.00 -14.63
CA VAL A 111 -1.49 -4.01 -14.12
C VAL A 111 -0.32 -3.84 -15.08
N LEU A 112 0.21 -4.95 -15.61
CA LEU A 112 1.33 -4.95 -16.55
C LEU A 112 0.96 -4.30 -17.89
N ARG A 113 -0.27 -4.56 -18.39
CA ARG A 113 -0.80 -3.89 -19.60
C ARG A 113 -0.93 -2.38 -19.40
N ALA A 114 -1.46 -1.95 -18.26
CA ALA A 114 -1.59 -0.52 -17.93
C ALA A 114 -0.24 0.21 -17.85
N GLN A 115 0.86 -0.53 -17.70
CA GLN A 115 2.22 0.00 -17.71
C GLN A 115 2.87 -0.05 -19.10
N GLY A 116 2.20 -0.66 -20.09
CA GLY A 116 2.68 -0.72 -21.47
C GLY A 116 3.67 -1.87 -21.75
N LEU A 117 3.69 -2.92 -20.91
CA LEU A 117 4.56 -4.06 -21.14
C LEU A 117 4.09 -4.89 -22.34
N SER A 118 5.04 -5.50 -23.05
CA SER A 118 4.76 -6.40 -24.15
C SER A 118 4.06 -7.69 -23.69
N PRO A 119 3.28 -8.36 -24.55
CA PRO A 119 2.64 -9.63 -24.22
C PRO A 119 3.61 -10.72 -23.75
N ALA A 120 4.83 -10.73 -24.28
CA ALA A 120 5.88 -11.68 -23.90
C ALA A 120 6.37 -11.43 -22.45
N GLU A 121 6.61 -10.18 -22.08
CA GLU A 121 7.01 -9.79 -20.73
C GLU A 121 5.89 -10.08 -19.71
N ILE A 122 4.64 -9.81 -20.09
CA ILE A 122 3.47 -10.09 -19.25
C ILE A 122 3.41 -11.59 -18.93
N ARG A 123 3.46 -12.45 -19.96
CA ARG A 123 3.46 -13.92 -19.76
C ARG A 123 4.58 -14.39 -18.84
N ARG A 124 5.77 -13.82 -18.97
CA ARG A 124 6.94 -14.18 -18.17
C ARG A 124 6.77 -13.85 -16.69
N ARG A 125 6.04 -12.77 -16.34
CA ARG A 125 5.88 -12.28 -14.96
C ARG A 125 4.73 -12.93 -14.20
N ILE A 126 3.66 -13.35 -14.87
CA ILE A 126 2.44 -13.88 -14.21
C ILE A 126 2.75 -15.12 -13.37
N GLY A 127 3.40 -16.14 -13.96
CA GLY A 127 3.68 -17.40 -13.27
C GLY A 127 4.48 -17.22 -11.97
N PRO A 128 5.65 -16.58 -12.00
CA PRO A 128 6.42 -16.29 -10.78
C PRO A 128 5.63 -15.48 -9.73
N THR A 129 4.80 -14.53 -10.16
CA THR A 129 3.99 -13.73 -9.24
C THR A 129 2.92 -14.57 -8.54
N LEU A 130 2.17 -15.38 -9.30
CA LEU A 130 1.16 -16.29 -8.72
C LEU A 130 1.81 -17.34 -7.80
N LYS A 131 3.01 -17.83 -8.15
CA LYS A 131 3.78 -18.74 -7.30
C LYS A 131 4.17 -18.08 -5.97
N MET A 132 4.58 -16.82 -6.00
CA MET A 132 4.97 -16.06 -4.78
C MET A 132 3.81 -15.95 -3.78
N VAL A 133 2.57 -15.85 -4.24
CA VAL A 133 1.37 -15.73 -3.40
C VAL A 133 0.62 -17.07 -3.22
N GLY A 134 1.18 -18.19 -3.70
CA GLY A 134 0.60 -19.54 -3.53
C GLY A 134 -0.68 -19.77 -4.34
N LEU A 135 -0.81 -19.16 -5.53
CA LEU A 135 -2.02 -19.25 -6.36
C LEU A 135 -1.77 -19.84 -7.74
N THR A 136 -0.68 -20.58 -7.94
CA THR A 136 -0.28 -21.13 -9.25
C THR A 136 -1.37 -22.01 -9.87
N GLU A 137 -1.93 -22.93 -9.09
CA GLU A 137 -2.92 -23.92 -9.55
C GLU A 137 -4.31 -23.30 -9.85
N LYS A 138 -4.53 -22.06 -9.38
CA LYS A 138 -5.79 -21.32 -9.56
C LYS A 138 -5.70 -20.25 -10.63
N ARG A 139 -4.65 -20.27 -11.44
CA ARG A 139 -4.32 -19.27 -12.46
C ARG A 139 -5.51 -18.86 -13.34
N ASP A 140 -6.31 -19.85 -13.78
CA ASP A 140 -7.41 -19.66 -14.73
C ASP A 140 -8.78 -19.59 -14.05
N ARG A 141 -8.81 -19.55 -12.69
CA ARG A 141 -10.01 -19.33 -11.88
C ARG A 141 -10.40 -17.85 -11.85
N PHE A 142 -11.66 -17.59 -11.49
CA PHE A 142 -12.18 -16.23 -11.28
C PHE A 142 -12.19 -15.88 -9.80
N PRO A 143 -12.21 -14.58 -9.44
CA PRO A 143 -12.22 -14.14 -8.05
C PRO A 143 -13.35 -14.71 -7.19
N HIS A 144 -14.53 -14.90 -7.74
CA HIS A 144 -15.68 -15.46 -7.01
C HIS A 144 -15.54 -16.96 -6.65
N GLU A 145 -14.57 -17.65 -7.26
CA GLU A 145 -14.23 -19.05 -6.95
C GLU A 145 -13.18 -19.16 -5.82
N LEU A 146 -12.72 -18.03 -5.27
CA LEU A 146 -11.66 -17.97 -4.27
C LEU A 146 -12.22 -17.70 -2.87
N SER A 147 -11.56 -18.28 -1.85
CA SER A 147 -11.75 -17.85 -0.47
C SER A 147 -11.31 -16.40 -0.25
N GLY A 148 -11.75 -15.75 0.85
CA GLY A 148 -11.33 -14.39 1.19
C GLY A 148 -9.80 -14.23 1.28
N GLY A 149 -9.11 -15.19 1.91
CA GLY A 149 -7.65 -15.20 1.99
C GLY A 149 -6.97 -15.33 0.62
N GLU A 150 -7.54 -16.11 -0.29
CA GLU A 150 -7.04 -16.22 -1.67
C GLU A 150 -7.29 -14.95 -2.48
N GLN A 151 -8.44 -14.31 -2.31
CA GLN A 151 -8.73 -13.01 -2.92
C GLN A 151 -7.74 -11.95 -2.46
N GLN A 152 -7.43 -11.93 -1.16
CA GLN A 152 -6.41 -11.03 -0.63
C GLN A 152 -5.03 -11.31 -1.20
N ARG A 153 -4.61 -12.58 -1.29
CA ARG A 153 -3.33 -12.94 -1.94
C ARG A 153 -3.30 -12.57 -3.43
N LEU A 154 -4.43 -12.64 -4.14
CA LEU A 154 -4.54 -12.15 -5.52
C LEU A 154 -4.42 -10.61 -5.59
N SER A 155 -5.05 -9.88 -4.66
CA SER A 155 -4.88 -8.42 -4.54
C SER A 155 -3.41 -8.06 -4.33
N LEU A 156 -2.73 -8.79 -3.44
CA LEU A 156 -1.30 -8.64 -3.20
C LEU A 156 -0.47 -8.95 -4.47
N ALA A 157 -0.80 -10.05 -5.20
CA ALA A 157 -0.13 -10.38 -6.47
C ALA A 157 -0.19 -9.22 -7.48
N ARG A 158 -1.34 -8.56 -7.59
CA ARG A 158 -1.51 -7.38 -8.45
C ARG A 158 -0.62 -6.21 -8.03
N ALA A 159 -0.51 -5.98 -6.72
CA ALA A 159 0.29 -4.88 -6.18
C ALA A 159 1.80 -5.10 -6.39
N ILE A 160 2.26 -6.36 -6.40
CA ILE A 160 3.69 -6.69 -6.40
C ILE A 160 4.26 -7.12 -7.75
N VAL A 161 3.42 -7.38 -8.76
CA VAL A 161 3.87 -7.96 -10.05
C VAL A 161 4.99 -7.17 -10.74
N ASN A 162 5.10 -5.89 -10.45
CA ASN A 162 6.17 -5.02 -10.95
C ASN A 162 7.32 -4.81 -9.98
N MET A 163 7.36 -5.52 -8.85
CA MET A 163 8.34 -5.30 -7.79
C MET A 163 8.41 -3.81 -7.40
N PRO A 164 7.41 -3.30 -6.70
CA PRO A 164 7.32 -1.88 -6.38
C PRO A 164 8.46 -1.44 -5.44
N VAL A 165 8.84 -0.16 -5.50
CA VAL A 165 9.82 0.40 -4.56
C VAL A 165 9.21 0.68 -3.18
N LEU A 166 7.89 0.89 -3.13
CA LEU A 166 7.08 1.05 -1.91
C LEU A 166 5.76 0.32 -2.08
N LEU A 167 5.43 -0.52 -1.13
CA LEU A 167 4.13 -1.19 -1.00
C LEU A 167 3.35 -0.57 0.16
N LEU A 168 2.16 -0.08 -0.14
CA LEU A 168 1.20 0.46 0.82
C LEU A 168 0.07 -0.54 0.98
N ALA A 169 -0.09 -1.12 2.16
CA ALA A 169 -1.09 -2.14 2.45
C ALA A 169 -2.08 -1.62 3.50
N ASP A 170 -3.32 -1.38 3.09
CA ASP A 170 -4.37 -0.87 3.96
C ASP A 170 -5.18 -2.02 4.54
N GLU A 171 -4.94 -2.35 5.81
CA GLU A 171 -5.54 -3.46 6.56
C GLU A 171 -5.61 -4.79 5.78
N PRO A 172 -4.49 -5.29 5.22
CA PRO A 172 -4.50 -6.43 4.31
C PRO A 172 -4.86 -7.75 4.99
N THR A 173 -5.00 -7.78 6.31
CA THR A 173 -5.34 -8.95 7.12
C THR A 173 -6.64 -8.79 7.90
N GLY A 174 -7.29 -7.63 7.81
CA GLY A 174 -8.42 -7.27 8.67
C GLY A 174 -9.67 -8.17 8.55
N ASN A 175 -9.83 -8.88 7.42
CA ASN A 175 -10.97 -9.79 7.18
C ASN A 175 -10.54 -11.26 7.03
N LEU A 176 -9.34 -11.61 7.53
CA LEU A 176 -8.77 -12.94 7.39
C LEU A 176 -8.72 -13.66 8.73
N ASP A 177 -8.78 -14.98 8.66
CA ASP A 177 -8.44 -15.83 9.79
C ASP A 177 -6.95 -15.75 10.13
N PRO A 178 -6.53 -16.20 11.33
CA PRO A 178 -5.13 -16.09 11.77
C PRO A 178 -4.12 -16.76 10.84
N GLU A 179 -4.48 -17.90 10.24
CA GLU A 179 -3.60 -18.64 9.33
C GLU A 179 -3.34 -17.86 8.04
N ASN A 180 -4.40 -17.38 7.38
CA ASN A 180 -4.28 -16.54 6.19
C ASN A 180 -3.60 -15.20 6.49
N SER A 181 -3.80 -14.62 7.67
CA SER A 181 -3.11 -13.40 8.11
C SER A 181 -1.60 -13.60 8.19
N LEU A 182 -1.15 -14.73 8.76
CA LEU A 182 0.26 -15.09 8.82
C LEU A 182 0.86 -15.36 7.42
N LEU A 183 0.11 -16.01 6.52
CA LEU A 183 0.56 -16.21 5.14
C LEU A 183 0.76 -14.87 4.41
N VAL A 184 -0.15 -13.91 4.58
CA VAL A 184 0.00 -12.55 4.01
C VAL A 184 1.22 -11.87 4.59
N LEU A 185 1.43 -11.92 5.91
CA LEU A 185 2.59 -11.35 6.57
C LEU A 185 3.90 -11.95 6.02
N GLN A 186 3.99 -13.28 5.91
CA GLN A 186 5.17 -13.97 5.35
C GLN A 186 5.50 -13.52 3.92
N ILE A 187 4.47 -13.32 3.08
CA ILE A 187 4.68 -12.80 1.72
C ILE A 187 5.25 -11.37 1.78
N LEU A 188 4.72 -10.51 2.66
CA LEU A 188 5.20 -9.15 2.84
C LEU A 188 6.63 -9.12 3.36
N GLU A 189 6.97 -9.92 4.36
CA GLU A 189 8.35 -10.06 4.90
C GLU A 189 9.33 -10.53 3.82
N ARG A 190 8.92 -11.50 3.00
CA ARG A 190 9.72 -11.94 1.86
C ARG A 190 9.94 -10.85 0.83
N LEU A 191 8.94 -10.01 0.56
CA LEU A 191 9.10 -8.85 -0.33
C LEU A 191 10.05 -7.81 0.28
N ASN A 192 9.94 -7.57 1.58
CA ASN A 192 10.83 -6.65 2.29
C ASN A 192 12.29 -7.15 2.25
N SER A 193 12.53 -8.46 2.39
CA SER A 193 13.88 -9.05 2.26
C SER A 193 14.49 -8.86 0.87
N PHE A 194 13.67 -8.65 -0.17
CA PHE A 194 14.12 -8.23 -1.51
C PHE A 194 14.32 -6.71 -1.66
N GLY A 195 14.21 -5.95 -0.56
CA GLY A 195 14.45 -4.52 -0.53
C GLY A 195 13.22 -3.65 -0.82
N VAL A 196 12.02 -4.22 -0.93
CA VAL A 196 10.78 -3.46 -1.05
C VAL A 196 10.50 -2.74 0.27
N THR A 197 10.27 -1.43 0.23
CA THR A 197 9.79 -0.68 1.40
C THR A 197 8.32 -1.00 1.62
N ILE A 198 7.90 -1.23 2.87
CA ILE A 198 6.51 -1.59 3.17
C ILE A 198 5.95 -0.67 4.25
N MET A 199 4.75 -0.15 4.01
CA MET A 199 3.93 0.48 5.05
C MET A 199 2.60 -0.25 5.09
N MET A 200 2.29 -0.86 6.24
CA MET A 200 1.10 -1.67 6.45
C MET A 200 0.27 -1.11 7.59
N THR A 201 -1.01 -0.80 7.35
CA THR A 201 -1.92 -0.52 8.46
C THR A 201 -2.41 -1.83 9.08
N SER A 202 -2.48 -1.88 10.40
CA SER A 202 -3.04 -3.02 11.13
C SER A 202 -3.67 -2.55 12.45
N HIS A 203 -4.71 -3.23 12.87
CA HIS A 203 -5.28 -3.12 14.21
C HIS A 203 -5.10 -4.42 15.03
N ASP A 204 -4.39 -5.42 14.48
CA ASP A 204 -4.07 -6.68 15.15
C ASP A 204 -2.74 -6.57 15.91
N PRO A 205 -2.76 -6.48 17.25
CA PRO A 205 -1.55 -6.34 18.04
C PRO A 205 -0.67 -7.60 18.01
N TYR A 206 -1.28 -8.79 17.91
CA TYR A 206 -0.53 -10.04 17.84
C TYR A 206 0.33 -10.10 16.57
N LEU A 207 -0.24 -9.74 15.42
CA LEU A 207 0.47 -9.73 14.15
C LEU A 207 1.61 -8.70 14.15
N VAL A 208 1.37 -7.51 14.72
CA VAL A 208 2.36 -6.43 14.82
C VAL A 208 3.53 -6.82 15.73
N GLU A 209 3.24 -7.42 16.90
CA GLU A 209 4.25 -7.86 17.85
C GLU A 209 5.10 -9.00 17.27
N ARG A 210 4.45 -9.99 16.65
CA ARG A 210 5.12 -11.13 16.01
C ARG A 210 6.08 -10.73 14.91
N ALA A 211 5.72 -9.74 14.10
CA ALA A 211 6.54 -9.25 13.00
C ALA A 211 7.80 -8.51 13.48
N GLY A 212 7.76 -7.86 14.64
CA GLY A 212 8.92 -7.20 15.26
C GLY A 212 9.46 -5.99 14.48
N HIS A 213 8.70 -5.45 13.52
CA HIS A 213 9.09 -4.28 12.74
C HIS A 213 8.73 -2.96 13.45
N ARG A 214 9.23 -1.84 12.95
CA ARG A 214 8.91 -0.50 13.45
C ARG A 214 7.41 -0.24 13.45
N VAL A 215 6.91 0.35 14.52
CA VAL A 215 5.50 0.67 14.72
C VAL A 215 5.33 2.17 14.89
N VAL A 216 4.43 2.75 14.10
CA VAL A 216 3.99 4.14 14.22
C VAL A 216 2.52 4.14 14.56
N ARG A 217 2.11 4.80 15.66
CA ARG A 217 0.73 4.86 16.11
C ARG A 217 0.08 6.17 15.71
N VAL A 218 -1.11 6.07 15.11
CA VAL A 218 -1.97 7.24 14.84
C VAL A 218 -2.96 7.38 15.98
N GLU A 219 -2.91 8.52 16.68
CA GLU A 219 -3.80 8.83 17.79
C GLU A 219 -4.13 10.33 17.80
N GLY A 220 -5.44 10.69 17.87
CA GLY A 220 -5.88 12.08 17.82
C GLY A 220 -5.40 12.85 16.58
N GLY A 221 -5.17 12.15 15.47
CA GLY A 221 -4.64 12.71 14.21
C GLY A 221 -3.13 12.97 14.22
N ARG A 222 -2.42 12.65 15.28
CA ARG A 222 -0.96 12.76 15.40
C ARG A 222 -0.29 11.40 15.24
N LEU A 223 1.01 11.40 14.90
CA LEU A 223 1.83 10.21 14.81
C LEU A 223 2.78 10.12 16.00
N TYR A 224 2.89 8.91 16.56
CA TYR A 224 3.82 8.57 17.64
C TYR A 224 4.65 7.37 17.19
N ASP A 225 5.97 7.53 17.22
CA ASP A 225 6.90 6.42 16.97
C ASP A 225 7.00 5.58 18.24
N MET A 226 6.67 4.30 18.14
CA MET A 226 6.59 3.40 19.29
C MET A 226 7.86 2.55 19.46
N ARG A 227 8.71 2.50 18.43
CA ARG A 227 10.01 1.78 18.45
C ARG A 227 10.95 2.34 17.39
#